data_56afdf9f24e9efa63c19aa429872083e
#
_entry.id   56afdf9f24e9efa63c19aa429872083e
#
_cell.length_a   1.000
_cell.length_b   1.000
_cell.length_c   1.000
_cell.angle_alpha   90.00
_cell.angle_beta   90.00
_cell.angle_gamma   90.00
#
_symmetry.space_group_name_H-M   'P 1'
#
loop_
_entity.id
_entity.type
_entity.pdbx_description
1 polymer ?
#
loop_
_entity_poly.entity_id
_entity_poly.type
_entity_poly.pdbx_seq_one_letter_code
_entity_poly.pdbx_strand_id
1 'polypeptide(L)'
;MGKSVVLIEADKLGGTCLHRGCIPTKALLHAGEIADNSREASHFGVNAQFLSMDMPAVNAYKDGVVSRLHKGLQGLVKSRNITFVQGHGRLISKNTVEVNGEKYTGKNVLLATGSYARSLPGLEIDGNRVITSDHALTLDYVPASVIVLGGGVIGCEFASVWKSFGADVRIIEALPHLVALEDESSSKQLERAFRKRGINFELGTKFASAKVSADNVSVTLENGKEFTADLLLVAVGRGPVSANLGYEEQGITMERGYVIVDDKCRTNVPGIWAVGDLIPTLQLAHVGFAEGILVAEEIAGLNPRPINYAGVPRVTYSDPEVASVGLTTAQAKEKGYDVVELSYDLAGNGKAQILGTAGSVKLVSEKDGQILGVHMVGARVGELLAEAQLIFNWEANANDVASLIHAHPTLSEAMGEAHMALAGKPLHAHG
;
A
#
# COMPACT_ATOMS: atom_id res chain seq x y z
N MET A 1 30.05 -3.67 1.36
CA MET A 1 30.59 -2.41 0.79
C MET A 1 31.65 -1.76 1.70
N GLY A 2 32.01 -2.33 2.85
CA GLY A 2 33.13 -1.90 3.71
C GLY A 2 32.99 -0.52 4.37
N LYS A 3 31.77 -0.03 4.51
CA LYS A 3 31.48 1.26 5.20
C LYS A 3 31.05 1.00 6.63
N SER A 4 31.47 1.87 7.57
CA SER A 4 30.90 1.91 8.91
C SER A 4 29.55 2.66 8.89
N VAL A 5 28.56 2.16 9.64
CA VAL A 5 27.22 2.71 9.65
C VAL A 5 26.76 2.96 11.09
N VAL A 6 26.21 4.13 11.35
CA VAL A 6 25.42 4.44 12.54
C VAL A 6 23.98 4.57 12.12
N LEU A 7 23.10 3.78 12.71
CA LEU A 7 21.65 3.80 12.50
C LEU A 7 20.99 4.45 13.72
N ILE A 8 20.35 5.59 13.51
CA ILE A 8 19.62 6.34 14.53
C ILE A 8 18.13 6.12 14.31
N GLU A 9 17.42 5.67 15.34
CA GLU A 9 15.98 5.39 15.26
C GLU A 9 15.27 5.88 16.53
N ALA A 10 14.22 6.65 16.34
CA ALA A 10 13.48 7.26 17.45
C ALA A 10 12.55 6.27 18.19
N ASP A 11 12.03 5.24 17.49
CA ASP A 11 11.08 4.28 18.05
C ASP A 11 11.62 2.84 17.98
N LYS A 12 11.34 2.12 16.93
CA LYS A 12 11.72 0.70 16.77
C LYS A 12 12.31 0.43 15.39
N LEU A 13 13.35 -0.39 15.34
CA LEU A 13 13.88 -0.89 14.07
C LEU A 13 12.78 -1.55 13.23
N GLY A 14 12.66 -1.13 11.96
CA GLY A 14 11.66 -1.65 11.02
C GLY A 14 10.58 -0.65 10.63
N GLY A 15 10.47 0.47 11.35
CA GLY A 15 9.63 1.61 10.99
C GLY A 15 8.13 1.30 10.85
N THR A 16 7.43 2.14 10.11
CA THR A 16 5.96 2.09 9.95
C THR A 16 5.49 0.74 9.38
N CYS A 17 6.08 0.25 8.30
CA CYS A 17 5.61 -0.97 7.63
C CYS A 17 5.58 -2.18 8.58
N LEU A 18 6.65 -2.40 9.35
CA LEU A 18 6.75 -3.55 10.24
C LEU A 18 5.85 -3.42 11.47
N HIS A 19 5.72 -2.21 12.06
CA HIS A 19 5.10 -2.05 13.37
C HIS A 19 3.70 -1.45 13.34
N ARG A 20 3.39 -0.58 12.35
CA ARG A 20 2.17 0.24 12.30
C ARG A 20 1.54 0.35 10.90
N GLY A 21 1.93 -0.53 9.97
CA GLY A 21 1.47 -0.48 8.59
C GLY A 21 1.26 -1.85 7.99
N CYS A 22 2.09 -2.21 7.01
CA CYS A 22 1.90 -3.36 6.14
C CYS A 22 1.70 -4.68 6.90
N ILE A 23 2.66 -5.04 7.74
CA ILE A 23 2.67 -6.37 8.39
C ILE A 23 1.48 -6.56 9.33
N PRO A 24 1.21 -5.67 10.31
CA PRO A 24 0.06 -5.86 11.19
C PRO A 24 -1.27 -5.76 10.45
N THR A 25 -1.42 -4.89 9.45
CA THR A 25 -2.66 -4.79 8.66
C THR A 25 -2.93 -6.08 7.88
N LYS A 26 -1.90 -6.66 7.22
CA LYS A 26 -2.05 -7.92 6.46
C LYS A 26 -2.32 -9.10 7.38
N ALA A 27 -1.81 -9.09 8.62
CA ALA A 27 -2.19 -10.08 9.63
C ALA A 27 -3.68 -9.97 10.02
N LEU A 28 -4.23 -8.76 10.16
CA LEU A 28 -5.66 -8.56 10.39
C LEU A 28 -6.51 -8.97 9.19
N LEU A 29 -6.09 -8.64 7.96
CA LEU A 29 -6.76 -9.05 6.73
C LEU A 29 -6.81 -10.58 6.62
N HIS A 30 -5.72 -11.27 6.95
CA HIS A 30 -5.69 -12.73 6.95
C HIS A 30 -6.61 -13.34 8.02
N ALA A 31 -6.70 -12.73 9.22
CA ALA A 31 -7.69 -13.15 10.22
C ALA A 31 -9.12 -12.94 9.71
N GLY A 32 -9.37 -11.86 8.95
CA GLY A 32 -10.64 -11.60 8.27
C GLY A 32 -10.95 -12.64 7.19
N GLU A 33 -9.99 -13.03 6.37
CA GLU A 33 -10.11 -14.09 5.37
C GLU A 33 -10.55 -15.42 6.03
N ILE A 34 -9.93 -15.79 7.16
CA ILE A 34 -10.30 -17.00 7.90
C ILE A 34 -11.74 -16.91 8.43
N ALA A 35 -12.15 -15.74 8.93
CA ALA A 35 -13.53 -15.54 9.41
C ALA A 35 -14.55 -15.66 8.28
N ASP A 36 -14.27 -15.06 7.11
CA ASP A 36 -15.13 -15.13 5.93
C ASP A 36 -15.20 -16.57 5.38
N ASN A 37 -14.05 -17.26 5.25
CA ASN A 37 -13.99 -18.66 4.85
C ASN A 37 -14.81 -19.57 5.80
N SER A 38 -14.81 -19.28 7.10
CA SER A 38 -15.63 -20.02 8.06
C SER A 38 -17.14 -19.81 7.86
N ARG A 39 -17.57 -18.58 7.50
CA ARG A 39 -19.00 -18.28 7.19
C ARG A 39 -19.44 -18.92 5.88
N GLU A 40 -18.54 -18.98 4.89
CA GLU A 40 -18.81 -19.47 3.54
C GLU A 40 -18.51 -20.96 3.38
N ALA A 41 -18.01 -21.63 4.41
CA ALA A 41 -17.56 -23.03 4.37
C ALA A 41 -18.63 -24.00 3.83
N SER A 42 -19.92 -23.75 4.10
CA SER A 42 -21.03 -24.58 3.59
C SER A 42 -21.15 -24.58 2.07
N HIS A 43 -20.69 -23.52 1.38
CA HIS A 43 -20.64 -23.49 -0.08
C HIS A 43 -19.72 -24.58 -0.64
N PHE A 44 -18.69 -24.96 0.11
CA PHE A 44 -17.74 -26.02 -0.23
C PHE A 44 -18.08 -27.37 0.41
N GLY A 45 -19.27 -27.51 0.99
CA GLY A 45 -19.70 -28.73 1.67
C GLY A 45 -19.07 -28.94 3.04
N VAL A 46 -18.41 -27.96 3.62
CA VAL A 46 -17.79 -28.02 4.95
C VAL A 46 -18.75 -27.44 5.99
N ASN A 47 -19.10 -28.24 7.01
CA ASN A 47 -19.92 -27.79 8.13
C ASN A 47 -19.03 -27.08 9.15
N ALA A 48 -18.99 -25.76 9.11
CA ALA A 48 -18.31 -24.89 10.07
C ALA A 48 -19.29 -23.84 10.60
N GLN A 49 -19.01 -23.31 11.78
CA GLN A 49 -19.78 -22.21 12.37
C GLN A 49 -18.83 -21.11 12.83
N PHE A 50 -19.00 -19.92 12.27
CA PHE A 50 -18.37 -18.72 12.80
C PHE A 50 -19.14 -18.26 14.05
N LEU A 51 -18.45 -18.15 15.18
CA LEU A 51 -19.07 -17.72 16.44
C LEU A 51 -18.83 -16.23 16.69
N SER A 52 -17.56 -15.81 16.76
CA SER A 52 -17.17 -14.43 17.03
C SER A 52 -15.70 -14.21 16.68
N MET A 53 -15.27 -12.95 16.67
CA MET A 53 -13.85 -12.57 16.69
C MET A 53 -13.37 -12.45 18.13
N ASP A 54 -12.33 -13.18 18.50
CA ASP A 54 -11.58 -12.98 19.75
C ASP A 54 -10.44 -11.99 19.47
N MET A 55 -10.71 -10.70 19.65
CA MET A 55 -9.76 -9.64 19.31
C MET A 55 -8.47 -9.69 20.12
N PRO A 56 -8.46 -10.01 21.44
CA PRO A 56 -7.23 -10.30 22.16
C PRO A 56 -6.37 -11.39 21.50
N ALA A 57 -6.97 -12.50 21.06
CA ALA A 57 -6.26 -13.58 20.37
C ALA A 57 -5.77 -13.15 18.97
N VAL A 58 -6.57 -12.39 18.21
CA VAL A 58 -6.17 -11.80 16.92
C VAL A 58 -4.98 -10.86 17.09
N ASN A 59 -5.01 -10.01 18.11
CA ASN A 59 -3.88 -9.13 18.42
C ASN A 59 -2.63 -9.90 18.84
N ALA A 60 -2.77 -10.94 19.67
CA ALA A 60 -1.64 -11.80 20.05
C ALA A 60 -0.99 -12.49 18.82
N TYR A 61 -1.80 -12.97 17.85
CA TYR A 61 -1.32 -13.50 16.59
C TYR A 61 -0.54 -12.45 15.79
N LYS A 62 -1.15 -11.29 15.53
CA LYS A 62 -0.55 -10.16 14.82
C LYS A 62 0.77 -9.72 15.47
N ASP A 63 0.78 -9.51 16.77
CA ASP A 63 1.96 -9.06 17.51
C ASP A 63 3.06 -10.12 17.53
N GLY A 64 2.68 -11.39 17.53
CA GLY A 64 3.59 -12.52 17.37
C GLY A 64 4.32 -12.50 16.01
N VAL A 65 3.62 -12.18 14.92
CA VAL A 65 4.22 -12.01 13.59
C VAL A 65 5.21 -10.85 13.59
N VAL A 66 4.77 -9.67 14.05
CA VAL A 66 5.61 -8.46 14.13
C VAL A 66 6.86 -8.70 14.98
N SER A 67 6.69 -9.32 16.16
CA SER A 67 7.80 -9.61 17.07
C SER A 67 8.87 -10.54 16.45
N ARG A 68 8.45 -11.58 15.75
CA ARG A 68 9.40 -12.48 15.06
C ARG A 68 10.22 -11.74 14.00
N LEU A 69 9.59 -10.94 13.17
CA LEU A 69 10.25 -10.15 12.13
C LEU A 69 11.18 -9.08 12.73
N HIS A 70 10.74 -8.40 13.79
CA HIS A 70 11.54 -7.41 14.50
C HIS A 70 12.81 -8.03 15.12
N LYS A 71 12.70 -9.19 15.77
CA LYS A 71 13.87 -9.92 16.30
C LYS A 71 14.85 -10.33 15.20
N GLY A 72 14.32 -10.77 14.04
CA GLY A 72 15.15 -11.08 12.87
C GLY A 72 15.93 -9.86 12.37
N LEU A 73 15.27 -8.70 12.27
CA LEU A 73 15.88 -7.44 11.85
C LEU A 73 16.95 -6.96 12.86
N GLN A 74 16.67 -7.04 14.16
CA GLN A 74 17.67 -6.73 15.21
C GLN A 74 18.91 -7.63 15.07
N GLY A 75 18.72 -8.94 14.82
CA GLY A 75 19.80 -9.87 14.57
C GLY A 75 20.60 -9.50 13.31
N LEU A 76 19.94 -9.06 12.25
CA LEU A 76 20.59 -8.62 11.01
C LEU A 76 21.44 -7.36 11.24
N VAL A 77 20.90 -6.34 11.92
CA VAL A 77 21.64 -5.10 12.26
C VAL A 77 22.90 -5.44 13.05
N LYS A 78 22.77 -6.30 14.06
CA LYS A 78 23.91 -6.77 14.88
C LYS A 78 24.95 -7.53 14.05
N SER A 79 24.54 -8.47 13.20
CA SER A 79 25.43 -9.30 12.38
C SER A 79 26.20 -8.50 11.33
N ARG A 80 25.69 -7.33 10.95
CA ARG A 80 26.33 -6.41 10.01
C ARG A 80 27.21 -5.37 10.69
N ASN A 81 27.41 -5.46 12.01
CA ASN A 81 28.19 -4.51 12.82
C ASN A 81 27.73 -3.05 12.64
N ILE A 82 26.42 -2.84 12.49
CA ILE A 82 25.81 -1.52 12.44
C ILE A 82 25.68 -0.99 13.89
N THR A 83 26.24 0.18 14.15
CA THR A 83 26.03 0.85 15.44
C THR A 83 24.60 1.38 15.52
N PHE A 84 23.81 0.83 16.44
CA PHE A 84 22.43 1.28 16.67
C PHE A 84 22.37 2.28 17.80
N VAL A 85 21.72 3.44 17.55
CA VAL A 85 21.48 4.48 18.54
C VAL A 85 20.00 4.80 18.59
N GLN A 86 19.38 4.56 19.74
CA GLN A 86 17.97 4.89 19.93
C GLN A 86 17.81 6.34 20.39
N GLY A 87 17.02 7.12 19.67
CA GLY A 87 16.71 8.50 20.00
C GLY A 87 16.33 9.33 18.77
N HIS A 88 15.84 10.53 19.04
CA HIS A 88 15.47 11.49 18.00
C HIS A 88 16.73 12.19 17.46
N GLY A 89 17.08 11.86 16.21
CA GLY A 89 18.21 12.50 15.52
C GLY A 89 17.82 13.85 14.92
N ARG A 90 18.68 14.86 15.09
CA ARG A 90 18.56 16.17 14.44
C ARG A 90 19.83 16.48 13.65
N LEU A 91 19.69 16.86 12.40
CA LEU A 91 20.79 17.30 11.56
C LEU A 91 21.25 18.69 12.00
N ILE A 92 22.48 18.78 12.54
CA ILE A 92 23.04 20.03 13.08
C ILE A 92 24.11 20.65 12.20
N SER A 93 24.62 19.89 11.26
CA SER A 93 25.49 20.37 10.16
C SER A 93 25.33 19.42 8.96
N LYS A 94 25.96 19.77 7.83
CA LYS A 94 25.88 18.97 6.57
C LYS A 94 26.27 17.49 6.73
N ASN A 95 26.99 17.13 7.78
CA ASN A 95 27.52 15.80 7.97
C ASN A 95 27.42 15.29 9.43
N THR A 96 26.70 16.01 10.29
CA THR A 96 26.60 15.67 11.71
C THR A 96 25.16 15.63 12.18
N VAL A 97 24.77 14.51 12.78
CA VAL A 97 23.48 14.31 13.45
C VAL A 97 23.72 14.29 14.95
N GLU A 98 22.92 15.06 15.69
CA GLU A 98 22.88 15.03 17.15
C GLU A 98 21.71 14.16 17.62
N VAL A 99 21.95 13.31 18.59
CA VAL A 99 20.93 12.50 19.26
C VAL A 99 21.31 12.33 20.73
N ASN A 100 20.37 12.57 21.65
CA ASN A 100 20.58 12.48 23.11
C ASN A 100 21.77 13.31 23.61
N GLY A 101 22.10 14.45 22.96
CA GLY A 101 23.25 15.30 23.31
C GLY A 101 24.58 14.81 22.74
N GLU A 102 24.66 13.66 22.10
CA GLU A 102 25.85 13.14 21.42
C GLU A 102 25.84 13.47 19.94
N LYS A 103 27.03 13.67 19.35
CA LYS A 103 27.20 14.03 17.94
C LYS A 103 27.84 12.90 17.15
N TYR A 104 27.18 12.52 16.08
CA TYR A 104 27.64 11.50 15.14
C TYR A 104 27.97 12.16 13.81
N THR A 105 29.24 12.11 13.40
CA THR A 105 29.72 12.73 12.17
C THR A 105 30.10 11.65 11.17
N GLY A 106 29.55 11.75 9.96
CA GLY A 106 29.81 10.81 8.86
C GLY A 106 30.24 11.53 7.58
N LYS A 107 30.80 10.79 6.62
CA LYS A 107 31.05 11.31 5.27
C LYS A 107 29.75 11.53 4.49
N ASN A 108 28.75 10.72 4.80
CA ASN A 108 27.43 10.72 4.16
C ASN A 108 26.35 10.65 5.22
N VAL A 109 25.24 11.34 5.00
CA VAL A 109 24.03 11.28 5.80
C VAL A 109 22.87 10.83 4.93
N LEU A 110 22.14 9.79 5.36
CA LEU A 110 20.92 9.31 4.73
C LEU A 110 19.72 9.65 5.61
N LEU A 111 18.84 10.51 5.09
CA LEU A 111 17.59 10.90 5.73
C LEU A 111 16.50 9.91 5.37
N ALA A 112 15.96 9.20 6.37
CA ALA A 112 14.97 8.13 6.19
C ALA A 112 13.90 8.19 7.30
N THR A 113 13.45 9.39 7.66
CA THR A 113 12.57 9.63 8.81
C THR A 113 11.11 9.24 8.58
N GLY A 114 10.76 8.87 7.33
CA GLY A 114 9.47 8.28 7.01
C GLY A 114 8.29 9.26 7.05
N SER A 115 7.12 8.78 7.47
CA SER A 115 5.86 9.51 7.40
C SER A 115 4.96 9.29 8.62
N TYR A 116 3.99 10.19 8.80
CA TYR A 116 2.93 10.11 9.81
C TYR A 116 1.54 10.11 9.17
N ALA A 117 0.53 9.58 9.84
CA ALA A 117 -0.86 9.64 9.38
C ALA A 117 -1.39 11.09 9.45
N ARG A 118 -1.91 11.60 8.33
CA ARG A 118 -2.50 12.95 8.25
C ARG A 118 -3.92 12.98 8.82
N SER A 119 -4.31 14.17 9.29
CA SER A 119 -5.71 14.52 9.55
C SER A 119 -6.14 15.67 8.63
N LEU A 120 -7.42 16.00 8.68
CA LEU A 120 -7.97 17.17 8.01
C LEU A 120 -7.99 18.39 8.96
N PRO A 121 -7.92 19.62 8.43
CA PRO A 121 -8.06 20.82 9.26
C PRO A 121 -9.39 20.78 10.05
N GLY A 122 -9.31 21.04 11.34
CA GLY A 122 -10.46 21.03 12.25
C GLY A 122 -10.93 19.63 12.70
N LEU A 123 -10.29 18.56 12.27
CA LEU A 123 -10.57 17.20 12.73
C LEU A 123 -9.46 16.73 13.67
N GLU A 124 -9.74 16.71 14.96
CA GLU A 124 -8.83 16.23 16.00
C GLU A 124 -8.86 14.70 16.10
N ILE A 125 -7.69 14.09 16.20
CA ILE A 125 -7.52 12.66 16.48
C ILE A 125 -7.46 12.50 17.99
N ASP A 126 -8.53 11.97 18.59
CA ASP A 126 -8.61 11.76 20.05
C ASP A 126 -8.08 10.37 20.48
N GLY A 127 -7.81 9.49 19.52
CA GLY A 127 -7.33 8.12 19.76
C GLY A 127 -8.39 7.17 20.32
N ASN A 128 -9.64 7.62 20.45
CA ASN A 128 -10.75 6.87 21.03
C ASN A 128 -11.92 6.72 20.05
N ARG A 129 -12.56 7.83 19.63
CA ARG A 129 -13.66 7.83 18.65
C ARG A 129 -13.17 8.26 17.26
N VAL A 130 -12.22 9.16 17.21
CA VAL A 130 -11.55 9.59 15.97
C VAL A 130 -10.13 9.05 15.99
N ILE A 131 -9.87 8.05 15.16
CA ILE A 131 -8.65 7.25 15.19
C ILE A 131 -7.89 7.30 13.86
N THR A 132 -6.61 6.99 13.90
CA THR A 132 -5.80 6.69 12.72
C THR A 132 -5.59 5.19 12.55
N SER A 133 -4.91 4.79 11.48
CA SER A 133 -4.50 3.39 11.28
C SER A 133 -3.67 2.84 12.45
N ASP A 134 -2.86 3.66 13.10
CA ASP A 134 -2.03 3.24 14.23
C ASP A 134 -2.90 2.76 15.41
N HIS A 135 -3.97 3.49 15.71
CA HIS A 135 -4.93 3.12 16.76
C HIS A 135 -5.77 1.90 16.35
N ALA A 136 -6.21 1.87 15.06
CA ALA A 136 -7.01 0.77 14.53
C ALA A 136 -6.33 -0.60 14.65
N LEU A 137 -5.01 -0.62 14.55
CA LEU A 137 -4.19 -1.84 14.72
C LEU A 137 -4.14 -2.37 16.16
N THR A 138 -4.60 -1.60 17.14
CA THR A 138 -4.50 -1.95 18.57
C THR A 138 -5.85 -2.11 19.25
N LEU A 139 -6.97 -1.98 18.51
CA LEU A 139 -8.30 -2.22 19.06
C LEU A 139 -8.43 -3.65 19.57
N ASP A 140 -8.93 -3.80 20.78
CA ASP A 140 -9.16 -5.08 21.45
C ASP A 140 -10.63 -5.54 21.36
N TYR A 141 -11.43 -4.85 20.58
CA TYR A 141 -12.85 -5.16 20.29
C TYR A 141 -13.17 -4.90 18.81
N VAL A 142 -14.26 -5.47 18.34
CA VAL A 142 -14.84 -5.15 17.03
C VAL A 142 -15.89 -4.06 17.23
N PRO A 143 -15.75 -2.86 16.61
CA PRO A 143 -16.79 -1.84 16.66
C PRO A 143 -18.04 -2.31 15.93
N ALA A 144 -19.23 -1.93 16.39
CA ALA A 144 -20.47 -2.27 15.67
C ALA A 144 -20.56 -1.52 14.33
N SER A 145 -20.06 -0.29 14.28
CA SER A 145 -20.07 0.54 13.08
C SER A 145 -18.83 1.43 12.96
N VAL A 146 -18.38 1.63 11.71
CA VAL A 146 -17.19 2.45 11.40
C VAL A 146 -17.43 3.32 10.17
N ILE A 147 -17.12 4.61 10.30
CA ILE A 147 -16.91 5.49 9.15
C ILE A 147 -15.41 5.53 8.85
N VAL A 148 -15.05 5.28 7.58
CA VAL A 148 -13.68 5.40 7.07
C VAL A 148 -13.62 6.66 6.22
N LEU A 149 -12.85 7.65 6.66
CA LEU A 149 -12.61 8.88 5.92
C LEU A 149 -11.34 8.72 5.07
N GLY A 150 -11.54 8.57 3.76
CA GLY A 150 -10.54 8.28 2.75
C GLY A 150 -10.72 6.89 2.13
N GLY A 151 -10.97 6.84 0.83
CA GLY A 151 -11.15 5.62 0.02
C GLY A 151 -9.88 5.16 -0.70
N GLY A 152 -8.70 5.56 -0.22
CA GLY A 152 -7.41 5.07 -0.70
C GLY A 152 -7.07 3.68 -0.15
N VAL A 153 -5.83 3.23 -0.39
CA VAL A 153 -5.35 1.88 -0.01
C VAL A 153 -5.66 1.54 1.45
N ILE A 154 -5.21 2.40 2.39
CA ILE A 154 -5.40 2.17 3.83
C ILE A 154 -6.88 2.08 4.20
N GLY A 155 -7.69 3.00 3.68
CA GLY A 155 -9.13 3.01 3.96
C GLY A 155 -9.84 1.77 3.45
N CYS A 156 -9.55 1.33 2.22
CA CYS A 156 -10.14 0.12 1.63
C CYS A 156 -9.70 -1.16 2.35
N GLU A 157 -8.43 -1.25 2.79
CA GLU A 157 -7.93 -2.38 3.56
C GLU A 157 -8.64 -2.49 4.92
N PHE A 158 -8.71 -1.39 5.70
CA PHE A 158 -9.43 -1.40 6.98
C PHE A 158 -10.93 -1.60 6.82
N ALA A 159 -11.54 -1.07 5.77
CA ALA A 159 -12.94 -1.35 5.47
C ALA A 159 -13.18 -2.86 5.25
N SER A 160 -12.27 -3.53 4.54
CA SER A 160 -12.31 -4.99 4.36
C SER A 160 -12.12 -5.74 5.68
N VAL A 161 -11.14 -5.34 6.52
CA VAL A 161 -10.89 -5.95 7.84
C VAL A 161 -12.15 -5.89 8.70
N TRP A 162 -12.69 -4.70 8.93
CA TRP A 162 -13.84 -4.54 9.82
C TRP A 162 -15.10 -5.18 9.27
N LYS A 163 -15.30 -5.16 7.95
CA LYS A 163 -16.42 -5.88 7.34
C LYS A 163 -16.32 -7.37 7.58
N SER A 164 -15.14 -7.97 7.39
CA SER A 164 -14.89 -9.37 7.68
C SER A 164 -15.06 -9.70 9.18
N PHE A 165 -14.74 -8.76 10.07
CA PHE A 165 -14.92 -8.91 11.50
C PHE A 165 -16.40 -8.77 11.95
N GLY A 166 -17.27 -8.21 11.09
CA GLY A 166 -18.71 -8.11 11.33
C GLY A 166 -19.25 -6.70 11.57
N ALA A 167 -18.41 -5.67 11.44
CA ALA A 167 -18.84 -4.28 11.56
C ALA A 167 -19.71 -3.81 10.39
N ASP A 168 -20.58 -2.83 10.63
CA ASP A 168 -21.14 -2.00 9.56
C ASP A 168 -20.12 -0.93 9.14
N VAL A 169 -19.81 -0.88 7.82
CA VAL A 169 -18.72 -0.04 7.32
C VAL A 169 -19.22 0.91 6.24
N ARG A 170 -18.83 2.19 6.39
CA ARG A 170 -19.07 3.23 5.39
C ARG A 170 -17.78 3.98 5.09
N ILE A 171 -17.41 4.07 3.80
CA ILE A 171 -16.27 4.87 3.33
C ILE A 171 -16.80 6.22 2.83
N ILE A 172 -16.08 7.30 3.15
CA ILE A 172 -16.31 8.65 2.61
C ILE A 172 -15.05 9.03 1.83
N GLU A 173 -15.23 9.32 0.53
CA GLU A 173 -14.12 9.66 -0.36
C GLU A 173 -14.45 10.94 -1.15
N ALA A 174 -13.52 11.89 -1.13
CA ALA A 174 -13.64 13.16 -1.83
C ALA A 174 -13.48 13.02 -3.35
N LEU A 175 -12.73 12.01 -3.81
CA LEU A 175 -12.52 11.71 -5.21
C LEU A 175 -13.67 10.87 -5.78
N PRO A 176 -13.82 10.82 -7.12
CA PRO A 176 -14.95 10.13 -7.77
C PRO A 176 -14.92 8.61 -7.64
N HIS A 177 -13.80 8.00 -7.23
CA HIS A 177 -13.62 6.56 -7.14
C HIS A 177 -12.84 6.16 -5.89
N LEU A 178 -13.08 4.93 -5.39
CA LEU A 178 -12.18 4.25 -4.47
C LEU A 178 -10.85 3.96 -5.19
N VAL A 179 -9.75 3.92 -4.44
CA VAL A 179 -8.38 3.71 -4.97
C VAL A 179 -8.11 4.50 -6.25
N ALA A 180 -8.45 5.77 -6.25
CA ALA A 180 -8.51 6.65 -7.42
C ALA A 180 -7.17 6.83 -8.19
N LEU A 181 -6.06 6.32 -7.65
CA LEU A 181 -4.76 6.27 -8.34
C LEU A 181 -4.58 5.03 -9.23
N GLU A 182 -5.49 4.06 -9.11
CA GLU A 182 -5.51 2.86 -9.94
C GLU A 182 -6.28 3.10 -11.24
N ASP A 183 -6.23 2.14 -12.17
CA ASP A 183 -7.04 2.22 -13.38
C ASP A 183 -8.54 2.27 -13.02
N GLU A 184 -9.31 3.11 -13.71
CA GLU A 184 -10.72 3.34 -13.41
C GLU A 184 -11.55 2.05 -13.45
N SER A 185 -11.18 1.11 -14.32
CA SER A 185 -11.85 -0.19 -14.39
C SER A 185 -11.64 -1.02 -13.12
N SER A 186 -10.46 -0.95 -12.51
CA SER A 186 -10.15 -1.59 -11.24
C SER A 186 -10.95 -0.97 -10.09
N SER A 187 -11.01 0.36 -10.03
CA SER A 187 -11.82 1.09 -9.04
C SER A 187 -13.30 0.69 -9.13
N LYS A 188 -13.87 0.68 -10.32
CA LYS A 188 -15.27 0.28 -10.54
C LYS A 188 -15.56 -1.18 -10.14
N GLN A 189 -14.61 -2.09 -10.37
CA GLN A 189 -14.75 -3.48 -9.94
C GLN A 189 -14.69 -3.62 -8.42
N LEU A 190 -13.74 -2.96 -7.77
CA LEU A 190 -13.66 -2.91 -6.30
C LEU A 190 -14.95 -2.35 -5.69
N GLU A 191 -15.47 -1.22 -6.20
CA GLU A 191 -16.71 -0.61 -5.76
C GLU A 191 -17.91 -1.56 -5.87
N ARG A 192 -18.00 -2.31 -7.00
CA ARG A 192 -19.05 -3.32 -7.19
C ARG A 192 -18.93 -4.45 -6.16
N ALA A 193 -17.70 -4.93 -5.92
CA ALA A 193 -17.44 -5.99 -4.94
C ALA A 193 -17.74 -5.51 -3.51
N PHE A 194 -17.35 -4.30 -3.16
CA PHE A 194 -17.63 -3.70 -1.85
C PHE A 194 -19.13 -3.56 -1.59
N ARG A 195 -19.91 -3.08 -2.58
CA ARG A 195 -21.38 -3.04 -2.46
C ARG A 195 -21.98 -4.43 -2.22
N LYS A 196 -21.49 -5.45 -2.96
CA LYS A 196 -21.94 -6.85 -2.78
C LYS A 196 -21.63 -7.37 -1.38
N ARG A 197 -20.48 -6.98 -0.81
CA ARG A 197 -20.10 -7.31 0.58
C ARG A 197 -20.84 -6.47 1.63
N GLY A 198 -21.63 -5.48 1.23
CA GLY A 198 -22.34 -4.57 2.12
C GLY A 198 -21.40 -3.53 2.78
N ILE A 199 -20.33 -3.15 2.11
CA ILE A 199 -19.53 -1.97 2.44
C ILE A 199 -20.16 -0.79 1.69
N ASN A 200 -20.70 0.17 2.43
CA ASN A 200 -21.28 1.37 1.87
C ASN A 200 -20.22 2.43 1.60
N PHE A 201 -20.46 3.33 0.65
CA PHE A 201 -19.56 4.45 0.42
C PHE A 201 -20.23 5.65 -0.23
N GLU A 202 -19.71 6.86 0.07
CA GLU A 202 -20.05 8.14 -0.54
C GLU A 202 -18.81 8.64 -1.29
N LEU A 203 -18.93 8.81 -2.61
CA LEU A 203 -17.85 9.26 -3.49
C LEU A 203 -18.08 10.68 -3.97
N GLY A 204 -17.01 11.39 -4.34
CA GLY A 204 -17.06 12.75 -4.88
C GLY A 204 -17.59 13.77 -3.88
N THR A 205 -17.55 13.50 -2.58
CA THR A 205 -18.07 14.38 -1.54
C THR A 205 -17.07 14.56 -0.42
N LYS A 206 -16.78 15.81 -0.09
CA LYS A 206 -15.80 16.14 0.94
C LYS A 206 -16.42 16.11 2.34
N PHE A 207 -15.56 15.81 3.30
CA PHE A 207 -15.81 15.99 4.72
C PHE A 207 -16.01 17.48 5.06
N ALA A 208 -17.00 17.82 5.85
CA ALA A 208 -17.24 19.17 6.35
C ALA A 208 -16.91 19.29 7.85
N SER A 209 -17.46 18.41 8.68
CA SER A 209 -17.22 18.43 10.13
C SER A 209 -17.49 17.09 10.79
N ALA A 210 -16.99 16.91 12.01
CA ALA A 210 -17.37 15.81 12.89
C ALA A 210 -17.75 16.31 14.28
N LYS A 211 -18.71 15.63 14.91
CA LYS A 211 -19.08 15.81 16.32
C LYS A 211 -18.85 14.51 17.05
N VAL A 212 -18.03 14.56 18.10
CA VAL A 212 -17.76 13.41 18.97
C VAL A 212 -18.64 13.48 20.18
N SER A 213 -19.28 12.37 20.53
CA SER A 213 -20.01 12.17 21.78
C SER A 213 -19.35 11.05 22.62
N ALA A 214 -19.90 10.75 23.78
CA ALA A 214 -19.42 9.64 24.60
C ALA A 214 -19.53 8.30 23.87
N ASP A 215 -20.60 8.10 23.08
CA ASP A 215 -20.94 6.80 22.52
C ASP A 215 -20.66 6.68 21.01
N ASN A 216 -20.57 7.80 20.28
CA ASN A 216 -20.45 7.79 18.82
C ASN A 216 -19.77 9.04 18.25
N VAL A 217 -19.50 9.01 16.95
CA VAL A 217 -19.07 10.14 16.15
C VAL A 217 -20.03 10.33 14.98
N SER A 218 -20.52 11.58 14.81
CA SER A 218 -21.34 12.00 13.67
C SER A 218 -20.50 12.81 12.70
N VAL A 219 -20.51 12.42 11.43
CA VAL A 219 -19.76 13.06 10.34
C VAL A 219 -20.74 13.74 9.42
N THR A 220 -20.56 15.04 9.16
CA THR A 220 -21.33 15.84 8.20
C THR A 220 -20.47 16.09 6.96
N LEU A 221 -21.07 15.90 5.78
CA LEU A 221 -20.44 16.12 4.47
C LEU A 221 -20.82 17.52 3.92
N GLU A 222 -20.02 18.03 2.95
CA GLU A 222 -20.32 19.34 2.30
C GLU A 222 -21.69 19.39 1.63
N ASN A 223 -22.23 18.24 1.20
CA ASN A 223 -23.59 18.15 0.62
C ASN A 223 -24.72 18.07 1.65
N GLY A 224 -24.43 18.23 2.94
CA GLY A 224 -25.38 18.21 4.04
C GLY A 224 -25.79 16.82 4.54
N LYS A 225 -25.32 15.73 3.93
CA LYS A 225 -25.55 14.38 4.47
C LYS A 225 -24.81 14.21 5.79
N GLU A 226 -25.42 13.47 6.71
CA GLU A 226 -24.86 13.14 8.01
C GLU A 226 -24.87 11.62 8.24
N PHE A 227 -23.78 11.09 8.81
CA PHE A 227 -23.62 9.69 9.16
C PHE A 227 -23.05 9.56 10.56
N THR A 228 -23.54 8.59 11.32
CA THR A 228 -23.11 8.33 12.69
C THR A 228 -22.58 6.91 12.79
N ALA A 229 -21.47 6.72 13.52
CA ALA A 229 -20.86 5.43 13.81
C ALA A 229 -20.17 5.42 15.17
N ASP A 230 -19.76 4.24 15.64
CA ASP A 230 -18.99 4.11 16.88
C ASP A 230 -17.59 4.69 16.75
N LEU A 231 -16.99 4.56 15.56
CA LEU A 231 -15.64 5.04 15.26
C LEU A 231 -15.57 5.78 13.92
N LEU A 232 -14.67 6.75 13.86
CA LEU A 232 -14.19 7.39 12.64
C LEU A 232 -12.72 7.07 12.45
N LEU A 233 -12.38 6.29 11.41
CA LEU A 233 -11.01 6.12 10.95
C LEU A 233 -10.65 7.25 9.99
N VAL A 234 -9.59 7.98 10.30
CA VAL A 234 -9.01 9.00 9.41
C VAL A 234 -7.88 8.36 8.59
N ALA A 235 -8.13 8.15 7.30
CA ALA A 235 -7.23 7.49 6.33
C ALA A 235 -6.98 8.37 5.10
N VAL A 236 -6.82 9.70 5.30
CA VAL A 236 -6.68 10.73 4.26
C VAL A 236 -5.26 10.90 3.73
N GLY A 237 -4.41 9.91 3.92
CA GLY A 237 -3.04 9.87 3.44
C GLY A 237 -2.00 10.09 4.53
N ARG A 238 -0.72 10.14 4.10
CA ARG A 238 0.42 10.27 4.99
C ARG A 238 1.22 11.54 4.65
N GLY A 239 1.88 12.12 5.65
CA GLY A 239 2.76 13.28 5.51
C GLY A 239 4.20 12.93 5.91
N PRO A 240 5.23 13.58 5.34
CA PRO A 240 6.63 13.30 5.65
C PRO A 240 6.98 13.77 7.06
N VAL A 241 7.80 12.99 7.77
CA VAL A 241 8.38 13.39 9.06
C VAL A 241 9.66 14.18 8.80
N SER A 242 9.53 15.51 8.73
CA SER A 242 10.65 16.40 8.40
C SER A 242 10.74 17.63 9.32
N ALA A 243 9.67 17.95 10.04
CA ALA A 243 9.61 19.17 10.86
C ALA A 243 10.59 19.12 12.04
N ASN A 244 11.30 20.23 12.29
CA ASN A 244 12.23 20.42 13.41
C ASN A 244 13.43 19.46 13.42
N LEU A 245 13.75 18.82 12.29
CA LEU A 245 14.86 17.88 12.18
C LEU A 245 16.16 18.53 11.67
N GLY A 246 16.17 19.85 11.45
CA GLY A 246 17.35 20.60 11.05
C GLY A 246 17.62 20.60 9.54
N TYR A 247 16.67 20.13 8.73
CA TYR A 247 16.88 19.99 7.27
C TYR A 247 16.96 21.35 6.57
N GLU A 248 15.99 22.21 6.83
CA GLU A 248 15.93 23.56 6.24
C GLU A 248 17.12 24.42 6.69
N GLU A 249 17.51 24.31 7.98
CA GLU A 249 18.65 25.05 8.55
C GLU A 249 19.99 24.64 7.91
N GLN A 250 20.06 23.43 7.35
CA GLN A 250 21.23 22.97 6.59
C GLN A 250 21.14 23.25 5.11
N GLY A 251 20.11 23.97 4.65
CA GLY A 251 19.92 24.40 3.26
C GLY A 251 19.39 23.29 2.35
N ILE A 252 18.77 22.25 2.90
CA ILE A 252 18.11 21.19 2.11
C ILE A 252 16.83 21.76 1.51
N THR A 253 16.64 21.56 0.20
CA THR A 253 15.43 21.99 -0.50
C THR A 253 14.24 21.14 -0.08
N MET A 254 13.18 21.82 0.36
CA MET A 254 11.94 21.21 0.82
C MET A 254 10.74 21.70 0.02
N GLU A 255 9.78 20.86 -0.27
CA GLU A 255 8.50 21.25 -0.85
C GLU A 255 7.35 20.52 -0.12
N ARG A 256 6.40 21.27 0.45
CA ARG A 256 5.26 20.73 1.23
C ARG A 256 5.67 19.73 2.31
N GLY A 257 6.85 19.93 2.90
CA GLY A 257 7.43 19.07 3.92
C GLY A 257 8.25 17.88 3.37
N TYR A 258 8.22 17.60 2.07
CA TYR A 258 9.06 16.58 1.45
C TYR A 258 10.45 17.10 1.15
N VAL A 259 11.47 16.27 1.33
CA VAL A 259 12.83 16.54 0.86
C VAL A 259 12.88 16.30 -0.64
N ILE A 260 13.37 17.31 -1.40
CA ILE A 260 13.53 17.20 -2.85
C ILE A 260 14.87 16.56 -3.18
N VAL A 261 14.83 15.56 -4.04
CA VAL A 261 16.01 14.79 -4.47
C VAL A 261 16.05 14.63 -5.98
N ASP A 262 17.23 14.28 -6.50
CA ASP A 262 17.40 13.86 -7.89
C ASP A 262 17.02 12.37 -8.10
N ASP A 263 17.21 11.84 -9.31
CA ASP A 263 16.94 10.46 -9.69
C ASP A 263 17.84 9.40 -8.98
N LYS A 264 18.87 9.86 -8.28
CA LYS A 264 19.78 9.07 -7.44
C LYS A 264 19.52 9.26 -5.94
N CYS A 265 18.40 9.87 -5.58
CA CYS A 265 18.03 10.22 -4.21
C CYS A 265 19.01 11.17 -3.51
N ARG A 266 19.77 11.99 -4.27
CA ARG A 266 20.67 13.03 -3.75
C ARG A 266 19.86 14.29 -3.47
N THR A 267 20.10 14.91 -2.33
CA THR A 267 19.60 16.28 -2.08
C THR A 267 20.47 17.30 -2.79
N ASN A 268 20.05 18.56 -2.77
CA ASN A 268 20.86 19.68 -3.25
C ASN A 268 22.13 19.93 -2.39
N VAL A 269 22.27 19.29 -1.23
CA VAL A 269 23.43 19.42 -0.34
C VAL A 269 24.34 18.20 -0.52
N PRO A 270 25.58 18.38 -1.03
CA PRO A 270 26.50 17.27 -1.26
C PRO A 270 26.74 16.43 -0.02
N GLY A 271 26.66 15.10 -0.16
CA GLY A 271 26.85 14.13 0.93
C GLY A 271 25.59 13.85 1.74
N ILE A 272 24.43 14.44 1.38
CA ILE A 272 23.14 14.16 1.98
C ILE A 272 22.20 13.55 0.94
N TRP A 273 21.60 12.41 1.30
CA TRP A 273 20.56 11.69 0.54
C TRP A 273 19.27 11.63 1.35
N ALA A 274 18.14 11.40 0.68
CA ALA A 274 16.87 11.12 1.34
C ALA A 274 16.10 10.02 0.60
N VAL A 275 15.38 9.16 1.34
CA VAL A 275 14.65 8.01 0.81
C VAL A 275 13.34 7.76 1.54
N GLY A 276 12.50 6.93 0.95
CA GLY A 276 11.22 6.47 1.52
C GLY A 276 10.18 7.59 1.59
N ASP A 277 9.25 7.47 2.51
CA ASP A 277 8.09 8.39 2.62
C ASP A 277 8.47 9.85 2.89
N LEU A 278 9.75 10.13 3.15
CA LEU A 278 10.27 11.48 3.33
C LEU A 278 10.39 12.25 2.02
N ILE A 279 10.51 11.56 0.88
CA ILE A 279 10.62 12.16 -0.46
C ILE A 279 9.31 12.01 -1.25
N PRO A 280 9.04 12.85 -2.28
CA PRO A 280 7.77 12.84 -3.01
C PRO A 280 7.69 11.72 -4.06
N THR A 281 7.96 10.48 -3.65
CA THR A 281 7.82 9.26 -4.47
C THR A 281 6.65 8.41 -3.99
N LEU A 282 6.55 7.17 -4.47
CA LEU A 282 5.51 6.24 -4.02
C LEU A 282 5.76 5.83 -2.55
N GLN A 283 4.82 6.13 -1.67
CA GLN A 283 4.90 5.78 -0.24
C GLN A 283 4.65 4.28 -0.01
N LEU A 284 5.59 3.45 -0.49
CA LEU A 284 5.55 1.99 -0.45
C LEU A 284 6.85 1.45 0.16
N ALA A 285 6.73 0.47 1.05
CA ALA A 285 7.88 -0.09 1.76
C ALA A 285 8.97 -0.62 0.82
N HIS A 286 8.58 -1.34 -0.24
CA HIS A 286 9.53 -1.88 -1.23
C HIS A 286 10.19 -0.80 -2.09
N VAL A 287 9.56 0.36 -2.25
CA VAL A 287 10.20 1.55 -2.87
C VAL A 287 11.29 2.08 -1.96
N GLY A 288 11.00 2.28 -0.67
CA GLY A 288 12.01 2.70 0.28
C GLY A 288 13.19 1.73 0.40
N PHE A 289 12.96 0.40 0.27
CA PHE A 289 14.04 -0.59 0.19
C PHE A 289 14.90 -0.39 -1.06
N ALA A 290 14.28 -0.22 -2.22
CA ALA A 290 14.99 -0.01 -3.48
C ALA A 290 15.79 1.30 -3.48
N GLU A 291 15.20 2.38 -2.98
CA GLU A 291 15.87 3.68 -2.81
C GLU A 291 17.07 3.58 -1.85
N GLY A 292 16.90 2.87 -0.73
CA GLY A 292 18.00 2.63 0.22
C GLY A 292 19.15 1.83 -0.39
N ILE A 293 18.86 0.82 -1.21
CA ILE A 293 19.88 0.06 -1.96
C ILE A 293 20.56 0.97 -2.97
N LEU A 294 19.81 1.72 -3.76
CA LEU A 294 20.33 2.67 -4.75
C LEU A 294 21.31 3.66 -4.11
N VAL A 295 20.94 4.28 -2.98
CA VAL A 295 21.81 5.20 -2.25
C VAL A 295 23.07 4.51 -1.72
N ALA A 296 22.95 3.29 -1.18
CA ALA A 296 24.09 2.53 -0.68
C ALA A 296 25.09 2.20 -1.82
N GLU A 297 24.60 1.86 -3.00
CA GLU A 297 25.40 1.60 -4.20
C GLU A 297 26.05 2.88 -4.75
N GLU A 298 25.33 4.01 -4.78
CA GLU A 298 25.87 5.31 -5.14
C GLU A 298 27.02 5.73 -4.22
N ILE A 299 26.84 5.64 -2.91
CA ILE A 299 27.87 5.93 -1.90
C ILE A 299 29.10 4.99 -2.07
N ALA A 300 28.87 3.78 -2.57
CA ALA A 300 29.95 2.83 -2.86
C ALA A 300 30.64 3.10 -4.21
N GLY A 301 30.11 3.99 -5.05
CA GLY A 301 30.66 4.30 -6.38
C GLY A 301 30.30 3.28 -7.46
N LEU A 302 29.22 2.48 -7.27
CA LEU A 302 28.79 1.45 -8.22
C LEU A 302 27.93 1.99 -9.37
N ASN A 303 27.55 3.27 -9.33
CA ASN A 303 26.72 3.94 -10.32
C ASN A 303 25.45 3.16 -10.73
N PRO A 304 24.53 2.89 -9.80
CA PRO A 304 23.30 2.14 -10.07
C PRO A 304 22.40 2.87 -11.06
N ARG A 305 21.52 2.12 -11.74
CA ARG A 305 20.47 2.73 -12.57
C ARG A 305 19.42 3.38 -11.67
N PRO A 306 18.85 4.54 -12.07
CA PRO A 306 17.69 5.12 -11.40
C PRO A 306 16.50 4.15 -11.35
N ILE A 307 15.64 4.34 -10.35
CA ILE A 307 14.43 3.54 -10.21
C ILE A 307 13.39 3.99 -11.25
N ASN A 308 12.86 3.03 -12.01
CA ASN A 308 11.69 3.26 -12.85
C ASN A 308 10.41 3.16 -11.99
N TYR A 309 9.93 4.28 -11.48
CA TYR A 309 8.74 4.30 -10.61
C TYR A 309 7.45 3.85 -11.31
N ALA A 310 7.36 3.93 -12.65
CA ALA A 310 6.22 3.38 -13.37
C ALA A 310 6.19 1.84 -13.32
N GLY A 311 7.37 1.21 -13.26
CA GLY A 311 7.51 -0.24 -13.16
C GLY A 311 7.42 -0.81 -11.72
N VAL A 312 7.04 0.01 -10.74
CA VAL A 312 6.85 -0.43 -9.36
C VAL A 312 5.49 -1.09 -9.20
N PRO A 313 5.41 -2.32 -8.68
CA PRO A 313 4.15 -2.99 -8.40
C PRO A 313 3.41 -2.33 -7.23
N ARG A 314 2.09 -2.21 -7.35
CA ARG A 314 1.19 -1.67 -6.32
C ARG A 314 0.12 -2.68 -5.99
N VAL A 315 -0.18 -2.84 -4.69
CA VAL A 315 -1.25 -3.73 -4.22
C VAL A 315 -2.08 -3.04 -3.15
N THR A 316 -3.39 -3.10 -3.28
CA THR A 316 -4.36 -2.89 -2.21
C THR A 316 -4.87 -4.26 -1.77
N TYR A 317 -4.56 -4.65 -0.55
CA TYR A 317 -4.88 -5.98 -0.01
C TYR A 317 -6.30 -6.05 0.57
N SER A 318 -7.22 -5.28 -0.01
CA SER A 318 -8.65 -5.41 0.28
C SER A 318 -9.18 -6.78 -0.20
N ASP A 319 -10.44 -7.07 0.06
CA ASP A 319 -11.11 -8.20 -0.53
C ASP A 319 -12.27 -7.70 -1.43
N PRO A 320 -12.15 -7.88 -2.78
CA PRO A 320 -11.02 -8.45 -3.51
C PRO A 320 -9.77 -7.55 -3.48
N GLU A 321 -8.59 -8.14 -3.74
CA GLU A 321 -7.35 -7.38 -3.93
C GLU A 321 -7.41 -6.58 -5.24
N VAL A 322 -6.71 -5.43 -5.25
CA VAL A 322 -6.42 -4.65 -6.46
C VAL A 322 -4.91 -4.57 -6.62
N ALA A 323 -4.42 -4.98 -7.78
CA ALA A 323 -2.99 -5.04 -8.05
C ALA A 323 -2.66 -4.44 -9.43
N SER A 324 -1.56 -3.70 -9.53
CA SER A 324 -1.18 -3.06 -10.77
C SER A 324 0.33 -2.81 -10.89
N VAL A 325 0.79 -2.73 -12.12
CA VAL A 325 2.11 -2.23 -12.52
C VAL A 325 1.98 -1.51 -13.86
N GLY A 326 2.78 -0.47 -14.05
CA GLY A 326 2.77 0.32 -15.27
C GLY A 326 1.73 1.43 -15.28
N LEU A 327 1.36 1.87 -16.46
CA LEU A 327 0.48 3.01 -16.72
C LEU A 327 -0.99 2.58 -16.75
N THR A 328 -1.86 3.40 -16.17
CA THR A 328 -3.30 3.27 -16.43
C THR A 328 -3.60 3.66 -17.90
N THR A 329 -4.77 3.28 -18.39
CA THR A 329 -5.23 3.71 -19.71
C THR A 329 -5.17 5.23 -19.90
N ALA A 330 -5.61 5.99 -18.90
CA ALA A 330 -5.59 7.45 -18.95
C ALA A 330 -4.17 8.00 -19.04
N GLN A 331 -3.25 7.49 -18.21
CA GLN A 331 -1.84 7.91 -18.22
C GLN A 331 -1.13 7.53 -19.52
N ALA A 332 -1.41 6.37 -20.11
CA ALA A 332 -0.84 5.96 -21.37
C ALA A 332 -1.29 6.89 -22.51
N LYS A 333 -2.59 7.21 -22.57
CA LYS A 333 -3.16 8.17 -23.54
C LYS A 333 -2.59 9.59 -23.35
N GLU A 334 -2.46 10.07 -22.11
CA GLU A 334 -1.87 11.38 -21.79
C GLU A 334 -0.41 11.47 -22.26
N LYS A 335 0.34 10.35 -22.19
CA LYS A 335 1.72 10.27 -22.70
C LYS A 335 1.80 10.15 -24.23
N GLY A 336 0.68 10.07 -24.94
CA GLY A 336 0.62 10.04 -26.40
C GLY A 336 0.74 8.67 -27.04
N TYR A 337 0.64 7.56 -26.27
CA TYR A 337 0.63 6.22 -26.82
C TYR A 337 -0.66 5.92 -27.61
N ASP A 338 -0.56 5.15 -28.69
CA ASP A 338 -1.73 4.55 -29.38
C ASP A 338 -2.16 3.31 -28.62
N VAL A 339 -3.15 3.49 -27.71
CA VAL A 339 -3.49 2.51 -26.67
C VAL A 339 -4.52 1.50 -27.17
N VAL A 340 -4.20 0.23 -27.01
CA VAL A 340 -5.13 -0.90 -27.09
C VAL A 340 -5.34 -1.46 -25.69
N GLU A 341 -6.59 -1.76 -25.35
CA GLU A 341 -6.97 -2.32 -24.04
C GLU A 341 -7.61 -3.70 -24.23
N LEU A 342 -7.30 -4.62 -23.34
CA LEU A 342 -7.97 -5.91 -23.27
C LEU A 342 -8.24 -6.27 -21.80
N SER A 343 -9.42 -6.78 -21.51
CA SER A 343 -9.77 -7.29 -20.17
C SER A 343 -10.19 -8.75 -20.27
N TYR A 344 -9.53 -9.62 -19.53
CA TYR A 344 -9.89 -11.01 -19.35
C TYR A 344 -10.65 -11.18 -18.03
N ASP A 345 -11.86 -11.73 -18.08
CA ASP A 345 -12.68 -12.00 -16.89
C ASP A 345 -12.28 -13.34 -16.26
N LEU A 346 -12.06 -13.35 -14.95
CA LEU A 346 -11.73 -14.56 -14.18
C LEU A 346 -12.85 -15.60 -14.17
N ALA A 347 -14.07 -15.26 -14.62
CA ALA A 347 -15.16 -16.23 -14.81
C ALA A 347 -14.77 -17.36 -15.77
N GLY A 348 -13.87 -17.10 -16.72
CA GLY A 348 -13.32 -18.11 -17.63
C GLY A 348 -12.15 -18.92 -17.06
N ASN A 349 -11.67 -18.61 -15.84
CA ASN A 349 -10.50 -19.25 -15.24
C ASN A 349 -10.91 -20.37 -14.27
N GLY A 350 -10.46 -21.62 -14.54
CA GLY A 350 -10.82 -22.79 -13.75
C GLY A 350 -10.42 -22.68 -12.27
N LYS A 351 -9.27 -22.08 -11.94
CA LYS A 351 -8.85 -21.90 -10.55
C LYS A 351 -9.71 -20.86 -9.83
N ALA A 352 -10.12 -19.79 -10.51
CA ALA A 352 -11.03 -18.81 -9.95
C ALA A 352 -12.39 -19.44 -9.61
N GLN A 353 -12.91 -20.35 -10.48
CA GLN A 353 -14.13 -21.11 -10.21
C GLN A 353 -13.99 -22.03 -9.00
N ILE A 354 -12.85 -22.73 -8.87
CA ILE A 354 -12.57 -23.58 -7.69
C ILE A 354 -12.54 -22.75 -6.40
N LEU A 355 -12.00 -21.53 -6.45
CA LEU A 355 -11.92 -20.63 -5.29
C LEU A 355 -13.23 -19.87 -5.01
N GLY A 356 -14.21 -19.92 -5.92
CA GLY A 356 -15.44 -19.13 -5.82
C GLY A 356 -15.20 -17.61 -5.93
N THR A 357 -14.12 -17.20 -6.62
CA THR A 357 -13.74 -15.78 -6.75
C THR A 357 -14.06 -15.22 -8.13
N ALA A 358 -14.23 -13.90 -8.18
CA ALA A 358 -14.43 -13.15 -9.41
C ALA A 358 -13.36 -12.06 -9.53
N GLY A 359 -13.20 -11.51 -10.73
CA GLY A 359 -12.25 -10.43 -10.99
C GLY A 359 -11.83 -10.39 -12.46
N SER A 360 -10.74 -9.67 -12.73
CA SER A 360 -10.20 -9.56 -14.09
C SER A 360 -8.70 -9.28 -14.11
N VAL A 361 -8.11 -9.57 -15.27
CA VAL A 361 -6.79 -9.09 -15.69
C VAL A 361 -7.00 -8.14 -16.88
N LYS A 362 -6.66 -6.87 -16.71
CA LYS A 362 -6.68 -5.86 -17.76
C LYS A 362 -5.27 -5.56 -18.23
N LEU A 363 -5.05 -5.59 -19.53
CA LEU A 363 -3.84 -5.17 -20.20
C LEU A 363 -4.06 -3.81 -20.85
N VAL A 364 -3.09 -2.92 -20.69
CA VAL A 364 -2.93 -1.67 -21.42
C VAL A 364 -1.69 -1.83 -22.29
N SER A 365 -1.83 -1.78 -23.60
CA SER A 365 -0.74 -2.01 -24.55
C SER A 365 -0.64 -0.85 -25.53
N GLU A 366 0.54 -0.58 -26.02
CA GLU A 366 0.72 0.18 -27.25
C GLU A 366 0.29 -0.71 -28.42
N LYS A 367 -0.40 -0.12 -29.40
CA LYS A 367 -0.80 -0.84 -30.60
C LYS A 367 0.43 -1.40 -31.31
N ASP A 368 0.44 -2.71 -31.55
CA ASP A 368 1.55 -3.45 -32.15
C ASP A 368 2.89 -3.29 -31.39
N GLY A 369 2.83 -2.88 -30.12
CA GLY A 369 3.98 -2.56 -29.28
C GLY A 369 3.99 -3.30 -27.94
N GLN A 370 4.63 -2.68 -26.97
CA GLN A 370 4.87 -3.23 -25.62
C GLN A 370 3.63 -3.14 -24.72
N ILE A 371 3.62 -3.95 -23.68
CA ILE A 371 2.66 -3.82 -22.59
C ILE A 371 3.03 -2.59 -21.74
N LEU A 372 2.11 -1.63 -21.66
CA LEU A 372 2.26 -0.36 -20.94
C LEU A 372 1.73 -0.43 -19.51
N GLY A 373 0.88 -1.39 -19.22
CA GLY A 373 0.34 -1.57 -17.88
C GLY A 373 -0.47 -2.86 -17.75
N VAL A 374 -0.48 -3.40 -16.53
CA VAL A 374 -1.26 -4.56 -16.12
C VAL A 374 -2.03 -4.20 -14.86
N HIS A 375 -3.35 -4.38 -14.88
CA HIS A 375 -4.25 -4.04 -13.80
C HIS A 375 -5.13 -5.22 -13.47
N MET A 376 -5.19 -5.62 -12.21
CA MET A 376 -5.87 -6.83 -11.79
C MET A 376 -6.77 -6.57 -10.58
N VAL A 377 -7.92 -7.21 -10.56
CA VAL A 377 -8.81 -7.27 -9.41
C VAL A 377 -9.22 -8.71 -9.18
N GLY A 378 -9.14 -9.20 -7.95
CA GLY A 378 -9.54 -10.56 -7.62
C GLY A 378 -8.79 -11.12 -6.41
N ALA A 379 -9.04 -12.38 -6.09
CA ALA A 379 -8.33 -13.05 -5.01
C ALA A 379 -6.86 -13.28 -5.40
N ARG A 380 -5.94 -12.91 -4.48
CA ARG A 380 -4.49 -13.17 -4.62
C ARG A 380 -3.82 -12.61 -5.87
N VAL A 381 -4.42 -11.58 -6.49
CA VAL A 381 -3.82 -10.92 -7.66
C VAL A 381 -2.52 -10.20 -7.33
N GLY A 382 -2.29 -9.87 -6.06
CA GLY A 382 -1.01 -9.36 -5.58
C GLY A 382 0.16 -10.30 -5.83
N GLU A 383 -0.05 -11.62 -5.76
CA GLU A 383 0.99 -12.61 -6.05
C GLU A 383 1.27 -12.75 -7.57
N LEU A 384 0.28 -12.44 -8.41
CA LEU A 384 0.44 -12.45 -9.86
C LEU A 384 1.27 -11.27 -10.39
N LEU A 385 1.46 -10.23 -9.59
CA LEU A 385 2.26 -9.06 -9.97
C LEU A 385 3.72 -9.39 -10.26
N ALA A 386 4.27 -10.48 -9.72
CA ALA A 386 5.64 -10.88 -10.00
C ALA A 386 5.88 -11.09 -11.50
N GLU A 387 4.94 -11.74 -12.21
CA GLU A 387 4.97 -11.91 -13.66
C GLU A 387 4.71 -10.58 -14.39
N ALA A 388 3.66 -9.86 -14.00
CA ALA A 388 3.30 -8.57 -14.59
C ALA A 388 4.44 -7.55 -14.51
N GLN A 389 5.20 -7.54 -13.40
CA GLN A 389 6.36 -6.67 -13.22
C GLN A 389 7.47 -6.98 -14.22
N LEU A 390 7.75 -8.25 -14.50
CA LEU A 390 8.74 -8.65 -15.51
C LEU A 390 8.29 -8.25 -16.90
N ILE A 391 7.02 -8.52 -17.26
CA ILE A 391 6.43 -8.14 -18.53
C ILE A 391 6.60 -6.65 -18.79
N PHE A 392 6.22 -5.79 -17.84
CA PHE A 392 6.33 -4.34 -17.98
C PHE A 392 7.79 -3.87 -18.03
N ASN A 393 8.64 -4.28 -17.07
CA ASN A 393 10.01 -3.76 -16.97
C ASN A 393 10.96 -4.29 -18.04
N TRP A 394 10.60 -5.38 -18.72
CA TRP A 394 11.33 -5.93 -19.87
C TRP A 394 10.73 -5.50 -21.21
N GLU A 395 9.71 -4.62 -21.19
CA GLU A 395 9.10 -4.08 -22.39
C GLU A 395 8.55 -5.17 -23.31
N ALA A 396 8.04 -6.27 -22.70
CA ALA A 396 7.50 -7.40 -23.44
C ALA A 396 6.22 -6.98 -24.19
N ASN A 397 6.02 -7.57 -25.37
CA ASN A 397 4.78 -7.45 -26.14
C ASN A 397 3.84 -8.64 -25.89
N ALA A 398 2.61 -8.55 -26.39
CA ALA A 398 1.62 -9.59 -26.16
C ALA A 398 2.04 -10.97 -26.67
N ASN A 399 2.76 -11.08 -27.80
CA ASN A 399 3.21 -12.35 -28.37
C ASN A 399 4.29 -13.03 -27.54
N ASP A 400 5.15 -12.26 -26.85
CA ASP A 400 6.19 -12.81 -25.99
C ASP A 400 5.57 -13.64 -24.88
N VAL A 401 4.52 -13.11 -24.24
CA VAL A 401 3.82 -13.77 -23.12
C VAL A 401 2.83 -14.84 -23.60
N ALA A 402 2.13 -14.60 -24.72
CA ALA A 402 1.17 -15.55 -25.30
C ALA A 402 1.81 -16.90 -25.70
N SER A 403 3.13 -16.92 -25.88
CA SER A 403 3.88 -18.14 -26.19
C SER A 403 4.27 -18.96 -24.95
N LEU A 404 4.12 -18.41 -23.73
CA LEU A 404 4.51 -19.07 -22.49
C LEU A 404 3.43 -20.08 -22.06
N ILE A 405 3.88 -21.14 -21.37
CA ILE A 405 3.00 -22.19 -20.85
C ILE A 405 2.78 -21.93 -19.36
N HIS A 406 1.54 -21.61 -19.01
CA HIS A 406 1.13 -21.46 -17.60
C HIS A 406 0.66 -22.80 -17.04
N ALA A 407 0.94 -23.06 -15.77
CA ALA A 407 0.50 -24.31 -15.13
C ALA A 407 -1.03 -24.33 -14.97
N HIS A 408 -1.64 -25.49 -15.19
CA HIS A 408 -3.08 -25.71 -15.06
C HIS A 408 -3.42 -26.61 -13.86
N PRO A 409 -4.45 -26.30 -13.01
CA PRO A 409 -5.22 -25.04 -12.99
C PRO A 409 -4.58 -24.01 -12.04
N THR A 410 -4.38 -22.80 -12.50
CA THR A 410 -3.83 -21.68 -11.71
C THR A 410 -4.52 -20.36 -12.02
N LEU A 411 -4.39 -19.36 -11.11
CA LEU A 411 -4.82 -17.99 -11.41
C LEU A 411 -3.89 -17.33 -12.45
N SER A 412 -2.62 -17.74 -12.52
CA SER A 412 -1.66 -17.16 -13.47
C SER A 412 -2.00 -17.46 -14.93
N GLU A 413 -2.80 -18.49 -15.22
CA GLU A 413 -3.33 -18.71 -16.58
C GLU A 413 -4.11 -17.50 -17.11
N ALA A 414 -4.71 -16.68 -16.21
CA ALA A 414 -5.40 -15.47 -16.62
C ALA A 414 -4.46 -14.44 -17.28
N MET A 415 -3.17 -14.42 -16.91
CA MET A 415 -2.15 -13.61 -17.58
C MET A 415 -1.90 -14.12 -19.02
N GLY A 416 -1.70 -15.43 -19.17
CA GLY A 416 -1.53 -16.06 -20.50
C GLY A 416 -2.75 -15.84 -21.40
N GLU A 417 -3.96 -16.08 -20.90
CA GLU A 417 -5.22 -15.88 -21.63
C GLU A 417 -5.40 -14.43 -22.09
N ALA A 418 -5.14 -13.46 -21.21
CA ALA A 418 -5.23 -12.05 -21.55
C ALA A 418 -4.24 -11.69 -22.68
N HIS A 419 -3.00 -12.20 -22.62
CA HIS A 419 -2.00 -11.93 -23.64
C HIS A 419 -2.28 -12.68 -24.94
N MET A 420 -2.75 -13.94 -24.88
CA MET A 420 -3.21 -14.67 -26.08
C MET A 420 -4.35 -13.94 -26.77
N ALA A 421 -5.33 -13.45 -26.02
CA ALA A 421 -6.44 -12.70 -26.58
C ALA A 421 -5.98 -11.38 -27.23
N LEU A 422 -5.08 -10.63 -26.56
CA LEU A 422 -4.49 -9.40 -27.10
C LEU A 422 -3.65 -9.68 -28.37
N ALA A 423 -2.97 -10.82 -28.45
CA ALA A 423 -2.23 -11.28 -29.63
C ALA A 423 -3.13 -11.85 -30.75
N GLY A 424 -4.45 -11.76 -30.62
CA GLY A 424 -5.40 -12.26 -31.62
C GLY A 424 -5.54 -13.79 -31.66
N LYS A 425 -5.14 -14.50 -30.60
CA LYS A 425 -5.15 -15.97 -30.46
C LYS A 425 -5.88 -16.42 -29.20
N PRO A 426 -7.12 -15.93 -28.92
CA PRO A 426 -7.84 -16.30 -27.71
C PRO A 426 -8.09 -17.80 -27.64
N LEU A 427 -7.91 -18.42 -26.46
CA LEU A 427 -8.24 -19.81 -26.23
C LEU A 427 -9.59 -19.94 -25.50
N HIS A 428 -9.76 -19.27 -24.37
CA HIS A 428 -10.98 -19.29 -23.57
C HIS A 428 -11.63 -17.89 -23.43
N ALA A 429 -11.01 -16.83 -23.95
CA ALA A 429 -11.61 -15.51 -23.99
C ALA A 429 -12.63 -15.43 -25.12
N HIS A 430 -13.82 -14.87 -24.83
CA HIS A 430 -14.78 -14.51 -25.89
C HIS A 430 -14.29 -13.22 -26.57
N GLY A 431 -14.19 -13.21 -27.87
CA GLY A 431 -13.80 -12.07 -28.69
C GLY A 431 -14.85 -10.98 -28.74
#